data_6b1f2371a4d855b7ec4ea85819c86d02
#
_entry.id   6b1f2371a4d855b7ec4ea85819c86d02
#
_cell.length_a   1.000
_cell.length_b   1.000
_cell.length_c   1.000
_cell.angle_alpha   90.00
_cell.angle_beta   90.00
_cell.angle_gamma   90.00
#
_symmetry.space_group_name_H-M   'P 1'
#
loop_
_entity.id
_entity.type
_entity.pdbx_description
1 polymer ?
#
loop_
_entity_poly.entity_id
_entity_poly.type
_entity_poly.pdbx_seq_one_letter_code
_entity_poly.pdbx_strand_id
1 'polypeptide(L)'
;MNQNEGMLEPHLDKLGASNKTVFGHPAALFVLFFTEMWERFSYYGMRALLTVFLISEISKGGWGWSNAEAMGLYGWYTSLVYATPLIGGMIADKLTGFRKAILIGAFLMTLGHASMALEGFDANFFYVGLGLMILGNGMFKPNISSMVGQLYPDTSSKKDAGYTIFYMGINAGAFLGSLLCGYLGEKIGWHYGFGLAGVFMFFGMLQFYFGQKIFGVIGNKPLTTEEKSKQVVDKDEEVIPPNVVKDRLFVVSVLMIASIFFFLAFEQAGGSLSIFAKDYTQRVLEGNAATSFKWIDALLTLFPIVVVTIVLLALAKKIFKQYPLTIIFTLLSFASIAALGFWKIEREFTSLETEVTVSWFQILNAFFIVMFASAFSKLWEKYWNPSGPIKFAMGLFLVGFSFIVVAYGASGI
;
A
#
# COMPACT_ATOMS: atom_id res chain seq x y z
N MET A 1 -5.22 -33.82 9.35
CA MET A 1 -5.85 -32.54 9.68
C MET A 1 -5.07 -31.96 10.85
N ASN A 2 -4.34 -30.85 10.64
CA ASN A 2 -3.60 -30.17 11.72
C ASN A 2 -4.60 -29.65 12.76
N GLN A 3 -4.36 -29.89 14.06
CA GLN A 3 -5.21 -29.37 15.16
C GLN A 3 -5.50 -27.85 15.06
N ASN A 4 -4.67 -27.09 14.38
CA ASN A 4 -4.82 -25.64 14.15
C ASN A 4 -5.85 -25.27 13.06
N GLU A 5 -6.23 -26.18 12.15
CA GLU A 5 -7.27 -25.89 11.15
C GLU A 5 -8.68 -25.87 11.77
N GLY A 6 -8.88 -26.65 12.83
CA GLY A 6 -10.17 -26.73 13.53
C GLY A 6 -10.54 -25.51 14.37
N MET A 7 -9.61 -24.56 14.63
CA MET A 7 -9.89 -23.40 15.49
C MET A 7 -10.36 -22.15 14.74
N LEU A 8 -10.10 -22.05 13.44
CA LEU A 8 -10.42 -20.85 12.66
C LEU A 8 -11.93 -20.65 12.45
N GLU A 9 -12.63 -21.70 12.03
CA GLU A 9 -14.08 -21.64 11.78
C GLU A 9 -14.87 -21.30 13.05
N PRO A 10 -14.65 -21.98 14.20
CA PRO A 10 -15.32 -21.62 15.46
C PRO A 10 -15.02 -20.21 15.92
N HIS A 11 -13.80 -19.68 15.67
CA HIS A 11 -13.45 -18.30 15.99
C HIS A 11 -14.26 -17.32 15.17
N LEU A 12 -14.37 -17.51 13.86
CA LEU A 12 -15.13 -16.63 12.96
C LEU A 12 -16.64 -16.70 13.27
N ASP A 13 -17.16 -17.90 13.53
CA ASP A 13 -18.58 -18.08 13.91
C ASP A 13 -18.91 -17.36 15.23
N LYS A 14 -18.04 -17.43 16.23
CA LYS A 14 -18.18 -16.70 17.50
C LYS A 14 -18.25 -15.19 17.28
N LEU A 15 -17.55 -14.67 16.28
CA LEU A 15 -17.53 -13.25 15.91
C LEU A 15 -18.64 -12.89 14.92
N GLY A 16 -19.49 -13.85 14.51
CA GLY A 16 -20.51 -13.63 13.48
C GLY A 16 -19.92 -13.24 12.12
N ALA A 17 -18.64 -13.52 11.91
CA ALA A 17 -17.95 -13.29 10.65
C ALA A 17 -18.17 -14.46 9.68
N SER A 18 -18.00 -14.20 8.38
CA SER A 18 -18.12 -15.27 7.39
C SER A 18 -17.05 -16.34 7.60
N ASN A 19 -17.47 -17.60 7.72
CA ASN A 19 -16.59 -18.76 7.82
C ASN A 19 -16.08 -19.28 6.47
N LYS A 20 -16.45 -18.62 5.35
CA LYS A 20 -15.96 -18.99 4.02
C LYS A 20 -14.45 -18.76 3.94
N THR A 21 -13.76 -19.71 3.31
CA THR A 21 -12.31 -19.65 3.12
C THR A 21 -11.92 -19.63 1.65
N VAL A 22 -10.84 -18.93 1.36
CA VAL A 22 -10.15 -18.84 0.06
C VAL A 22 -8.67 -19.16 0.31
N PHE A 23 -8.11 -20.10 -0.38
CA PHE A 23 -6.72 -20.58 -0.17
C PHE A 23 -6.40 -20.92 1.30
N GLY A 24 -7.38 -21.44 2.04
CA GLY A 24 -7.21 -21.80 3.46
C GLY A 24 -7.25 -20.64 4.46
N HIS A 25 -7.54 -19.42 4.01
CA HIS A 25 -7.67 -18.20 4.83
C HIS A 25 -9.10 -17.64 4.79
N PRO A 26 -9.55 -16.87 5.80
CA PRO A 26 -10.88 -16.25 5.79
C PRO A 26 -11.12 -15.44 4.52
N ALA A 27 -12.29 -15.57 3.88
CA ALA A 27 -12.65 -14.76 2.73
C ALA A 27 -12.65 -13.25 3.05
N ALA A 28 -12.92 -12.89 4.30
CA ALA A 28 -12.83 -11.53 4.82
C ALA A 28 -11.41 -10.92 4.67
N LEU A 29 -10.36 -11.74 4.79
CA LEU A 29 -8.97 -11.30 4.53
C LEU A 29 -8.80 -10.74 3.12
N PHE A 30 -9.40 -11.39 2.12
CA PHE A 30 -9.27 -10.97 0.72
C PHE A 30 -10.09 -9.72 0.41
N VAL A 31 -11.17 -9.47 1.15
CA VAL A 31 -11.87 -8.17 1.09
C VAL A 31 -10.94 -7.06 1.62
N LEU A 32 -10.25 -7.29 2.75
CA LEU A 32 -9.24 -6.33 3.25
C LEU A 32 -8.05 -6.19 2.29
N PHE A 33 -7.57 -7.30 1.72
CA PHE A 33 -6.50 -7.33 0.72
C PHE A 33 -6.81 -6.40 -0.47
N PHE A 34 -7.98 -6.52 -1.08
CA PHE A 34 -8.36 -5.67 -2.22
C PHE A 34 -8.60 -4.22 -1.79
N THR A 35 -9.15 -4.00 -0.60
CA THR A 35 -9.35 -2.64 -0.08
C THR A 35 -8.02 -1.91 0.15
N GLU A 36 -7.06 -2.60 0.79
CA GLU A 36 -5.70 -2.07 0.98
C GLU A 36 -4.98 -1.92 -0.36
N MET A 37 -5.12 -2.88 -1.26
CA MET A 37 -4.48 -2.81 -2.58
C MET A 37 -4.90 -1.55 -3.35
N TRP A 38 -6.18 -1.17 -3.34
CA TRP A 38 -6.66 0.05 -3.99
C TRP A 38 -6.20 1.31 -3.26
N GLU A 39 -6.14 1.27 -1.95
CA GLU A 39 -5.59 2.38 -1.17
C GLU A 39 -4.10 2.56 -1.48
N ARG A 40 -3.32 1.48 -1.49
CA ARG A 40 -1.89 1.54 -1.86
C ARG A 40 -1.69 1.96 -3.31
N PHE A 41 -2.53 1.50 -4.23
CA PHE A 41 -2.56 1.97 -5.61
C PHE A 41 -2.70 3.50 -5.66
N SER A 42 -3.66 4.05 -4.93
CA SER A 42 -3.93 5.48 -4.92
C SER A 42 -2.79 6.27 -4.29
N TYR A 43 -2.31 5.84 -3.13
CA TYR A 43 -1.25 6.51 -2.39
C TYR A 43 0.08 6.51 -3.15
N TYR A 44 0.56 5.33 -3.59
CA TYR A 44 1.84 5.24 -4.30
C TYR A 44 1.76 5.78 -5.72
N GLY A 45 0.61 5.69 -6.37
CA GLY A 45 0.37 6.31 -7.67
C GLY A 45 0.51 7.83 -7.62
N MET A 46 -0.13 8.47 -6.65
CA MET A 46 0.01 9.91 -6.41
C MET A 46 1.43 10.28 -5.99
N ARG A 47 2.02 9.52 -5.04
CA ARG A 47 3.37 9.78 -4.54
C ARG A 47 4.42 9.71 -5.65
N ALA A 48 4.28 8.79 -6.61
CA ALA A 48 5.19 8.66 -7.75
C ALA A 48 5.18 9.90 -8.65
N LEU A 49 4.06 10.58 -8.71
CA LEU A 49 3.89 11.82 -9.49
C LEU A 49 4.31 13.08 -8.73
N LEU A 50 4.19 13.10 -7.41
CA LEU A 50 4.23 14.31 -6.59
C LEU A 50 5.47 15.18 -6.88
N THR A 51 6.67 14.65 -6.68
CA THR A 51 7.91 15.41 -6.91
C THR A 51 8.10 15.75 -8.39
N VAL A 52 7.83 14.78 -9.28
CA VAL A 52 8.02 14.95 -10.73
C VAL A 52 7.11 16.04 -11.28
N PHE A 53 5.85 16.09 -10.84
CA PHE A 53 4.89 17.13 -11.17
C PHE A 53 5.39 18.53 -10.77
N LEU A 54 5.83 18.66 -9.52
CA LEU A 54 6.28 19.95 -8.98
C LEU A 54 7.48 20.54 -9.74
N ILE A 55 8.45 19.69 -10.11
CA ILE A 55 9.68 20.13 -10.81
C ILE A 55 9.56 20.10 -12.34
N SER A 56 8.47 19.60 -12.89
CA SER A 56 8.26 19.59 -14.35
C SER A 56 7.96 20.98 -14.85
N GLU A 57 8.42 21.27 -16.08
CA GLU A 57 8.23 22.54 -16.73
C GLU A 57 6.75 22.95 -16.83
N ILE A 58 6.47 24.23 -16.71
CA ILE A 58 5.12 24.80 -16.88
C ILE A 58 4.57 24.48 -18.27
N SER A 59 5.43 24.47 -19.29
CA SER A 59 5.09 24.08 -20.67
C SER A 59 4.55 22.65 -20.80
N LYS A 60 4.92 21.79 -19.85
CA LYS A 60 4.47 20.38 -19.73
C LYS A 60 3.37 20.21 -18.69
N GLY A 61 2.76 21.29 -18.24
CA GLY A 61 1.69 21.30 -17.24
C GLY A 61 2.18 21.08 -15.80
N GLY A 62 3.49 21.06 -15.54
CA GLY A 62 4.04 21.03 -14.18
C GLY A 62 4.12 22.44 -13.57
N TRP A 63 4.66 22.53 -12.36
CA TRP A 63 4.74 23.83 -11.66
C TRP A 63 6.09 24.53 -11.77
N GLY A 64 7.11 23.88 -12.33
CA GLY A 64 8.42 24.50 -12.55
C GLY A 64 9.15 24.87 -11.26
N TRP A 65 8.87 24.20 -10.16
CA TRP A 65 9.51 24.47 -8.87
C TRP A 65 10.97 24.04 -8.88
N SER A 66 11.77 24.67 -8.05
CA SER A 66 13.11 24.19 -7.76
C SER A 66 13.09 22.84 -7.06
N ASN A 67 14.17 22.08 -7.21
CA ASN A 67 14.33 20.78 -6.54
C ASN A 67 14.20 20.93 -5.00
N ALA A 68 14.69 22.02 -4.43
CA ALA A 68 14.62 22.28 -2.99
C ALA A 68 13.20 22.51 -2.50
N GLU A 69 12.40 23.29 -3.22
CA GLU A 69 10.98 23.55 -2.89
C GLU A 69 10.16 22.26 -2.97
N ALA A 70 10.33 21.50 -4.05
CA ALA A 70 9.63 20.23 -4.25
C ALA A 70 9.98 19.21 -3.17
N MET A 71 11.26 19.09 -2.81
CA MET A 71 11.73 18.21 -1.72
C MET A 71 11.20 18.68 -0.36
N GLY A 72 11.10 19.99 -0.14
CA GLY A 72 10.49 20.55 1.08
C GLY A 72 9.04 20.13 1.25
N LEU A 73 8.22 20.31 0.20
CA LEU A 73 6.81 19.89 0.24
C LEU A 73 6.69 18.36 0.41
N TYR A 74 7.46 17.58 -0.36
CA TYR A 74 7.47 16.13 -0.26
C TYR A 74 7.82 15.66 1.16
N GLY A 75 8.84 16.26 1.78
CA GLY A 75 9.26 15.94 3.14
C GLY A 75 8.17 16.25 4.18
N TRP A 76 7.53 17.43 4.10
CA TRP A 76 6.41 17.77 4.98
C TRP A 76 5.22 16.83 4.80
N TYR A 77 4.83 16.57 3.55
CA TYR A 77 3.74 15.67 3.23
C TYR A 77 3.97 14.27 3.82
N THR A 78 5.11 13.65 3.53
CA THR A 78 5.43 12.31 4.01
C THR A 78 5.53 12.25 5.54
N SER A 79 6.15 13.24 6.18
CA SER A 79 6.22 13.32 7.64
C SER A 79 4.85 13.34 8.29
N LEU A 80 3.91 14.12 7.77
CA LEU A 80 2.55 14.20 8.28
C LEU A 80 1.76 12.91 8.02
N VAL A 81 1.95 12.27 6.87
CA VAL A 81 1.35 10.95 6.56
C VAL A 81 1.82 9.86 7.53
N TYR A 82 3.06 9.93 8.02
CA TYR A 82 3.56 8.99 9.05
C TYR A 82 3.13 9.36 10.47
N ALA A 83 2.87 10.63 10.76
CA ALA A 83 2.45 11.09 12.08
C ALA A 83 0.95 10.87 12.34
N THR A 84 0.10 11.13 11.36
CA THR A 84 -1.38 11.09 11.51
C THR A 84 -1.96 9.72 11.86
N PRO A 85 -1.36 8.55 11.51
CA PRO A 85 -1.82 7.24 11.95
C PRO A 85 -1.89 7.07 13.47
N LEU A 86 -1.05 7.76 14.23
CA LEU A 86 -1.13 7.74 15.70
C LEU A 86 -2.45 8.33 16.20
N ILE A 87 -2.88 9.44 15.61
CA ILE A 87 -4.15 10.10 15.95
C ILE A 87 -5.33 9.29 15.43
N GLY A 88 -5.25 8.83 14.18
CA GLY A 88 -6.33 8.05 13.56
C GLY A 88 -6.59 6.71 14.24
N GLY A 89 -5.54 6.02 14.72
CA GLY A 89 -5.67 4.83 15.55
C GLY A 89 -6.38 5.13 16.88
N MET A 90 -5.96 6.18 17.58
CA MET A 90 -6.61 6.59 18.85
C MET A 90 -8.09 6.96 18.65
N ILE A 91 -8.44 7.62 17.55
CA ILE A 91 -9.85 7.94 17.23
C ILE A 91 -10.63 6.65 17.00
N ALA A 92 -10.08 5.71 16.26
CA ALA A 92 -10.73 4.44 16.01
C ALA A 92 -10.92 3.62 17.30
N ASP A 93 -9.89 3.54 18.13
CA ASP A 93 -9.92 2.78 19.37
C ASP A 93 -10.93 3.32 20.39
N LYS A 94 -11.11 4.65 20.43
CA LYS A 94 -11.95 5.29 21.47
C LYS A 94 -13.35 5.68 20.97
N LEU A 95 -13.50 6.05 19.68
CA LEU A 95 -14.71 6.73 19.21
C LEU A 95 -15.45 5.98 18.11
N THR A 96 -14.77 5.62 17.02
CA THR A 96 -15.46 5.20 15.79
C THR A 96 -15.51 3.69 15.57
N GLY A 97 -14.54 2.96 16.11
CA GLY A 97 -14.20 1.60 15.66
C GLY A 97 -13.46 1.61 14.31
N PHE A 98 -12.82 0.49 13.99
CA PHE A 98 -11.93 0.39 12.83
C PHE A 98 -12.68 0.53 11.51
N ARG A 99 -13.87 -0.07 11.36
CA ARG A 99 -14.62 -0.01 10.10
C ARG A 99 -15.01 1.40 9.69
N LYS A 100 -15.54 2.19 10.64
CA LYS A 100 -15.92 3.57 10.35
C LYS A 100 -14.69 4.43 10.08
N ALA A 101 -13.59 4.21 10.83
CA ALA A 101 -12.34 4.91 10.60
C ALA A 101 -11.80 4.63 9.18
N ILE A 102 -11.80 3.37 8.73
CA ILE A 102 -11.39 2.99 7.37
C ILE A 102 -12.26 3.68 6.32
N LEU A 103 -13.59 3.70 6.49
CA LEU A 103 -14.49 4.36 5.54
C LEU A 103 -14.30 5.87 5.48
N ILE A 104 -14.14 6.52 6.64
CA ILE A 104 -13.86 7.96 6.71
C ILE A 104 -12.53 8.24 6.01
N GLY A 105 -11.50 7.45 6.31
CA GLY A 105 -10.19 7.56 5.66
C GLY A 105 -10.27 7.40 4.15
N ALA A 106 -10.95 6.35 3.68
CA ALA A 106 -11.15 6.08 2.26
C ALA A 106 -11.90 7.22 1.54
N PHE A 107 -12.93 7.78 2.18
CA PHE A 107 -13.69 8.90 1.65
C PHE A 107 -12.83 10.17 1.55
N LEU A 108 -12.08 10.51 2.60
CA LEU A 108 -11.18 11.66 2.60
C LEU A 108 -10.10 11.52 1.52
N MET A 109 -9.51 10.33 1.36
CA MET A 109 -8.51 10.09 0.32
C MET A 109 -9.12 10.18 -1.08
N THR A 110 -10.33 9.67 -1.29
CA THR A 110 -11.05 9.81 -2.58
C THR A 110 -11.27 11.28 -2.92
N LEU A 111 -11.76 12.08 -1.96
CA LEU A 111 -11.91 13.53 -2.15
C LEU A 111 -10.57 14.23 -2.35
N GLY A 112 -9.52 13.78 -1.64
CA GLY A 112 -8.16 14.30 -1.78
C GLY A 112 -7.64 14.16 -3.20
N HIS A 113 -7.74 12.97 -3.79
CA HIS A 113 -7.34 12.74 -5.18
C HIS A 113 -8.22 13.49 -6.19
N ALA A 114 -9.54 13.55 -5.95
CA ALA A 114 -10.45 14.34 -6.79
C ALA A 114 -10.08 15.82 -6.76
N SER A 115 -9.74 16.35 -5.59
CA SER A 115 -9.25 17.73 -5.44
C SER A 115 -7.93 17.92 -6.20
N MET A 116 -6.94 17.01 -6.03
CA MET A 116 -5.67 17.11 -6.77
C MET A 116 -5.85 17.04 -8.28
N ALA A 117 -6.83 16.28 -8.78
CA ALA A 117 -7.14 16.23 -10.20
C ALA A 117 -7.71 17.54 -10.77
N LEU A 118 -8.08 18.49 -9.89
CA LEU A 118 -8.57 19.83 -10.25
C LEU A 118 -7.48 20.92 -10.12
N GLU A 119 -6.20 20.52 -9.91
CA GLU A 119 -5.08 21.43 -9.72
C GLU A 119 -4.90 22.44 -10.86
N GLY A 120 -5.28 22.06 -12.08
CA GLY A 120 -5.22 22.92 -13.27
C GLY A 120 -6.23 24.08 -13.25
N PHE A 121 -7.26 24.05 -12.42
CA PHE A 121 -8.20 25.15 -12.25
C PHE A 121 -7.69 26.18 -11.21
N ASP A 122 -7.17 25.69 -10.09
CA ASP A 122 -6.60 26.50 -9.02
C ASP A 122 -5.64 25.64 -8.19
N ALA A 123 -4.43 26.16 -7.92
CA ALA A 123 -3.41 25.50 -7.12
C ALA A 123 -3.88 25.13 -5.70
N ASN A 124 -4.86 25.84 -5.14
CA ASN A 124 -5.43 25.52 -3.84
C ASN A 124 -6.07 24.12 -3.80
N PHE A 125 -6.64 23.64 -4.90
CA PHE A 125 -7.16 22.27 -4.97
C PHE A 125 -6.10 21.23 -4.70
N PHE A 126 -4.87 21.46 -5.16
CA PHE A 126 -3.76 20.55 -4.91
C PHE A 126 -3.40 20.48 -3.41
N TYR A 127 -3.27 21.63 -2.74
CA TYR A 127 -2.96 21.68 -1.31
C TYR A 127 -4.08 21.11 -0.43
N VAL A 128 -5.34 21.42 -0.76
CA VAL A 128 -6.51 20.81 -0.11
C VAL A 128 -6.46 19.30 -0.28
N GLY A 129 -6.15 18.83 -1.49
CA GLY A 129 -6.00 17.42 -1.80
C GLY A 129 -4.94 16.74 -0.93
N LEU A 130 -3.75 17.32 -0.80
CA LEU A 130 -2.69 16.80 0.08
C LEU A 130 -3.13 16.73 1.54
N GLY A 131 -3.81 17.78 2.04
CA GLY A 131 -4.36 17.80 3.42
C GLY A 131 -5.37 16.69 3.67
N LEU A 132 -6.29 16.47 2.73
CA LEU A 132 -7.28 15.38 2.79
C LEU A 132 -6.61 14.01 2.73
N MET A 133 -5.56 13.84 1.93
CA MET A 133 -4.76 12.62 1.86
C MET A 133 -4.06 12.31 3.18
N ILE A 134 -3.46 13.29 3.83
CA ILE A 134 -2.81 13.16 5.14
C ILE A 134 -3.81 12.67 6.20
N LEU A 135 -4.97 13.33 6.30
CA LEU A 135 -6.01 12.99 7.26
C LEU A 135 -6.63 11.60 6.95
N GLY A 136 -6.88 11.35 5.67
CA GLY A 136 -7.48 10.09 5.22
C GLY A 136 -6.57 8.89 5.46
N ASN A 137 -5.29 8.99 5.13
CA ASN A 137 -4.31 7.93 5.38
C ASN A 137 -4.17 7.66 6.89
N GLY A 138 -4.15 8.71 7.72
CA GLY A 138 -4.12 8.59 9.17
C GLY A 138 -5.28 7.76 9.72
N MET A 139 -6.49 7.96 9.20
CA MET A 139 -7.68 7.20 9.61
C MET A 139 -7.74 5.79 9.01
N PHE A 140 -7.14 5.56 7.85
CA PHE A 140 -7.24 4.29 7.13
C PHE A 140 -6.19 3.27 7.57
N LYS A 141 -4.91 3.64 7.44
CA LYS A 141 -3.76 2.73 7.51
C LYS A 141 -3.64 1.91 8.80
N PRO A 142 -3.72 2.49 10.03
CA PRO A 142 -3.55 1.71 11.25
C PRO A 142 -4.72 0.74 11.47
N ASN A 143 -5.91 1.12 11.01
CA ASN A 143 -7.15 0.44 11.34
C ASN A 143 -7.42 -0.80 10.48
N ILE A 144 -7.04 -0.76 9.20
CA ILE A 144 -7.21 -1.93 8.33
C ILE A 144 -6.27 -3.07 8.72
N SER A 145 -5.03 -2.76 9.08
CA SER A 145 -4.06 -3.75 9.58
C SER A 145 -4.53 -4.40 10.89
N SER A 146 -5.14 -3.62 11.79
CA SER A 146 -5.72 -4.13 13.04
C SER A 146 -6.87 -5.10 12.78
N MET A 147 -7.70 -4.85 11.76
CA MET A 147 -8.76 -5.78 11.37
C MET A 147 -8.23 -7.13 10.86
N VAL A 148 -7.09 -7.14 10.14
CA VAL A 148 -6.45 -8.39 9.71
C VAL A 148 -6.09 -9.26 10.91
N GLY A 149 -5.53 -8.67 11.95
CA GLY A 149 -5.17 -9.38 13.18
C GLY A 149 -6.38 -10.03 13.88
N GLN A 150 -7.54 -9.36 13.86
CA GLN A 150 -8.76 -9.86 14.52
C GLN A 150 -9.44 -11.02 13.78
N LEU A 151 -9.10 -11.27 12.51
CA LEU A 151 -9.61 -12.41 11.74
C LEU A 151 -9.07 -13.77 12.24
N TYR A 152 -8.00 -13.78 13.03
CA TYR A 152 -7.32 -14.97 13.47
C TYR A 152 -7.31 -15.07 14.99
N PRO A 153 -7.46 -16.28 15.57
CA PRO A 153 -7.14 -16.50 16.98
C PRO A 153 -5.68 -16.12 17.26
N ASP A 154 -5.38 -15.65 18.47
CA ASP A 154 -4.02 -15.25 18.86
C ASP A 154 -3.00 -16.39 18.78
N THR A 155 -3.46 -17.64 18.97
CA THR A 155 -2.65 -18.85 18.90
C THR A 155 -2.53 -19.45 17.50
N SER A 156 -3.12 -18.80 16.46
CA SER A 156 -3.15 -19.36 15.13
C SER A 156 -1.83 -19.17 14.38
N SER A 157 -1.21 -20.27 13.97
CA SER A 157 -0.03 -20.27 13.09
C SER A 157 -0.30 -19.67 11.69
N LYS A 158 -1.59 -19.56 11.30
CA LYS A 158 -1.99 -18.95 10.03
C LYS A 158 -2.02 -17.41 10.06
N LYS A 159 -1.91 -16.79 11.24
CA LYS A 159 -1.98 -15.32 11.40
C LYS A 159 -0.86 -14.63 10.63
N ASP A 160 0.37 -15.11 10.75
CA ASP A 160 1.54 -14.54 10.05
C ASP A 160 1.43 -14.71 8.53
N ALA A 161 0.94 -15.87 8.07
CA ALA A 161 0.65 -16.08 6.65
C ALA A 161 -0.46 -15.16 6.14
N GLY A 162 -1.49 -14.88 6.96
CA GLY A 162 -2.53 -13.90 6.66
C GLY A 162 -1.98 -12.49 6.48
N TYR A 163 -1.09 -12.04 7.35
CA TYR A 163 -0.39 -10.77 7.19
C TYR A 163 0.52 -10.75 5.95
N THR A 164 1.16 -11.86 5.61
CA THR A 164 1.96 -11.99 4.40
C THR A 164 1.10 -11.79 3.13
N ILE A 165 -0.06 -12.44 3.08
CA ILE A 165 -1.03 -12.24 1.98
C ILE A 165 -1.47 -10.78 1.91
N PHE A 166 -1.83 -10.18 3.04
CA PHE A 166 -2.21 -8.77 3.10
C PHE A 166 -1.09 -7.85 2.60
N TYR A 167 0.16 -8.12 2.98
CA TYR A 167 1.34 -7.40 2.52
C TYR A 167 1.59 -7.54 1.00
N MET A 168 1.27 -8.69 0.41
CA MET A 168 1.30 -8.85 -1.04
C MET A 168 0.30 -7.90 -1.73
N GLY A 169 -0.87 -7.65 -1.13
CA GLY A 169 -1.82 -6.64 -1.61
C GLY A 169 -1.25 -5.23 -1.60
N ILE A 170 -0.55 -4.86 -0.52
CA ILE A 170 0.16 -3.58 -0.42
C ILE A 170 1.12 -3.40 -1.61
N ASN A 171 1.97 -4.39 -1.88
CA ASN A 171 2.96 -4.31 -2.95
C ASN A 171 2.35 -4.37 -4.34
N ALA A 172 1.30 -5.16 -4.55
CA ALA A 172 0.57 -5.17 -5.83
C ALA A 172 -0.06 -3.81 -6.13
N GLY A 173 -0.68 -3.18 -5.12
CA GLY A 173 -1.22 -1.83 -5.24
C GLY A 173 -0.15 -0.78 -5.51
N ALA A 174 0.94 -0.79 -4.75
CA ALA A 174 2.06 0.13 -4.93
C ALA A 174 2.67 0.02 -6.34
N PHE A 175 2.86 -1.21 -6.81
CA PHE A 175 3.40 -1.49 -8.13
C PHE A 175 2.50 -0.95 -9.25
N LEU A 176 1.23 -1.38 -9.26
CA LEU A 176 0.27 -0.99 -10.30
C LEU A 176 -0.06 0.51 -10.25
N GLY A 177 -0.13 1.09 -9.06
CA GLY A 177 -0.39 2.51 -8.87
C GLY A 177 0.74 3.37 -9.42
N SER A 178 1.99 3.11 -9.03
CA SER A 178 3.15 3.85 -9.55
C SER A 178 3.29 3.69 -11.06
N LEU A 179 3.04 2.48 -11.60
CA LEU A 179 3.13 2.20 -13.02
C LEU A 179 2.07 2.94 -13.84
N LEU A 180 0.80 2.83 -13.45
CA LEU A 180 -0.32 3.32 -14.27
C LEU A 180 -0.64 4.79 -14.04
N CYS A 181 -0.69 5.24 -12.77
CA CYS A 181 -0.87 6.68 -12.48
C CYS A 181 0.34 7.47 -12.97
N GLY A 182 1.55 6.93 -12.77
CA GLY A 182 2.78 7.53 -13.26
C GLY A 182 2.77 7.71 -14.78
N TYR A 183 2.45 6.65 -15.51
CA TYR A 183 2.35 6.70 -16.96
C TYR A 183 1.31 7.73 -17.43
N LEU A 184 0.12 7.70 -16.85
CA LEU A 184 -0.93 8.66 -17.21
C LEU A 184 -0.51 10.11 -16.92
N GLY A 185 0.06 10.34 -15.74
CA GLY A 185 0.51 11.68 -15.35
C GLY A 185 1.58 12.24 -16.26
N GLU A 186 2.64 11.47 -16.54
CA GLU A 186 3.78 11.94 -17.32
C GLU A 186 3.51 11.98 -18.84
N LYS A 187 2.70 11.08 -19.40
CA LYS A 187 2.49 10.95 -20.85
C LYS A 187 1.19 11.56 -21.36
N ILE A 188 0.18 11.76 -20.51
CA ILE A 188 -1.14 12.27 -20.92
C ILE A 188 -1.45 13.61 -20.24
N GLY A 189 -1.20 13.69 -18.92
CA GLY A 189 -1.41 14.89 -18.12
C GLY A 189 -1.58 14.57 -16.65
N TRP A 190 -1.03 15.44 -15.81
CA TRP A 190 -0.91 15.23 -14.36
C TRP A 190 -2.25 15.00 -13.67
N HIS A 191 -3.27 15.78 -14.04
CA HIS A 191 -4.63 15.64 -13.51
C HIS A 191 -5.25 14.26 -13.77
N TYR A 192 -4.93 13.61 -14.90
CA TYR A 192 -5.38 12.24 -15.16
C TYR A 192 -4.70 11.23 -14.26
N GLY A 193 -3.40 11.41 -13.97
CA GLY A 193 -2.67 10.55 -13.05
C GLY A 193 -3.22 10.64 -11.62
N PHE A 194 -3.46 11.86 -11.12
CA PHE A 194 -4.07 12.08 -9.80
C PHE A 194 -5.52 11.60 -9.76
N GLY A 195 -6.29 11.84 -10.83
CA GLY A 195 -7.68 11.40 -10.95
C GLY A 195 -7.82 9.88 -10.97
N LEU A 196 -6.92 9.18 -11.66
CA LEU A 196 -6.91 7.71 -11.70
C LEU A 196 -6.73 7.12 -10.30
N ALA A 197 -5.82 7.67 -9.51
CA ALA A 197 -5.63 7.28 -8.13
C ALA A 197 -6.94 7.40 -7.31
N GLY A 198 -7.68 8.50 -7.52
CA GLY A 198 -9.00 8.72 -6.90
C GLY A 198 -10.07 7.72 -7.31
N VAL A 199 -10.14 7.39 -8.60
CA VAL A 199 -11.11 6.41 -9.12
C VAL A 199 -10.92 5.04 -8.46
N PHE A 200 -9.68 4.55 -8.34
CA PHE A 200 -9.43 3.26 -7.71
C PHE A 200 -9.60 3.30 -6.19
N MET A 201 -9.29 4.42 -5.54
CA MET A 201 -9.62 4.61 -4.11
C MET A 201 -11.13 4.56 -3.89
N PHE A 202 -11.92 5.18 -4.75
CA PHE A 202 -13.37 5.14 -4.70
C PHE A 202 -13.92 3.71 -4.86
N PHE A 203 -13.41 2.93 -5.81
CA PHE A 203 -13.78 1.51 -5.94
C PHE A 203 -13.44 0.72 -4.68
N GLY A 204 -12.25 0.92 -4.10
CA GLY A 204 -11.86 0.29 -2.84
C GLY A 204 -12.80 0.64 -1.67
N MET A 205 -13.20 1.91 -1.59
CA MET A 205 -14.18 2.38 -0.60
C MET A 205 -15.54 1.70 -0.77
N LEU A 206 -16.08 1.66 -1.99
CA LEU A 206 -17.37 1.03 -2.27
C LEU A 206 -17.33 -0.48 -1.99
N GLN A 207 -16.28 -1.16 -2.44
CA GLN A 207 -16.07 -2.58 -2.18
C GLN A 207 -16.10 -2.87 -0.67
N PHE A 208 -15.38 -2.08 0.13
CA PHE A 208 -15.33 -2.26 1.58
C PHE A 208 -16.69 -1.91 2.22
N TYR A 209 -17.33 -0.82 1.79
CA TYR A 209 -18.63 -0.41 2.30
C TYR A 209 -19.69 -1.51 2.16
N PHE A 210 -19.82 -2.10 0.98
CA PHE A 210 -20.77 -3.17 0.73
C PHE A 210 -20.33 -4.52 1.33
N GLY A 211 -19.03 -4.69 1.58
CA GLY A 211 -18.44 -5.90 2.18
C GLY A 211 -18.51 -5.96 3.71
N GLN A 212 -18.92 -4.90 4.40
CA GLN A 212 -18.80 -4.82 5.86
C GLN A 212 -19.43 -5.98 6.64
N LYS A 213 -20.54 -6.55 6.13
CA LYS A 213 -21.24 -7.65 6.81
C LYS A 213 -20.39 -8.94 6.88
N ILE A 214 -19.37 -9.09 6.04
CA ILE A 214 -18.48 -10.26 6.05
C ILE A 214 -17.67 -10.37 7.34
N PHE A 215 -17.47 -9.25 8.04
CA PHE A 215 -16.61 -9.16 9.22
C PHE A 215 -17.35 -9.45 10.55
N GLY A 216 -18.67 -9.69 10.54
CA GLY A 216 -19.45 -9.88 11.79
C GLY A 216 -19.28 -8.71 12.76
N VAL A 217 -18.72 -8.92 13.96
CA VAL A 217 -18.43 -7.86 14.95
C VAL A 217 -17.03 -7.29 14.86
N ILE A 218 -16.14 -7.89 14.05
CA ILE A 218 -14.73 -7.44 13.87
C ILE A 218 -14.71 -5.99 13.39
N GLY A 219 -13.93 -5.15 14.06
CA GLY A 219 -13.76 -3.73 13.72
C GLY A 219 -14.94 -2.82 14.06
N ASN A 220 -15.92 -3.30 14.80
CA ASN A 220 -16.98 -2.46 15.36
C ASN A 220 -16.44 -1.52 16.44
N LYS A 221 -17.29 -0.55 16.85
CA LYS A 221 -16.94 0.35 17.95
C LYS A 221 -16.49 -0.43 19.18
N PRO A 222 -15.43 0.01 19.87
CA PRO A 222 -14.99 -0.63 21.11
C PRO A 222 -16.13 -0.68 22.11
N LEU A 223 -16.21 -1.77 22.87
CA LEU A 223 -17.14 -1.90 23.98
C LEU A 223 -16.87 -0.80 25.01
N THR A 224 -17.93 -0.24 25.56
CA THR A 224 -17.81 0.69 26.69
C THR A 224 -17.18 0.01 27.91
N THR A 225 -16.67 0.79 28.86
CA THR A 225 -16.04 0.25 30.08
C THR A 225 -16.98 -0.68 30.85
N GLU A 226 -18.29 -0.38 30.84
CA GLU A 226 -19.34 -1.23 31.46
C GLU A 226 -19.56 -2.55 30.69
N GLU A 227 -19.46 -2.52 29.37
CA GLU A 227 -19.58 -3.72 28.53
C GLU A 227 -18.32 -4.58 28.62
N LYS A 228 -17.15 -3.96 28.76
CA LYS A 228 -15.88 -4.67 29.03
C LYS A 228 -15.90 -5.36 30.38
N SER A 229 -16.40 -4.70 31.44
CA SER A 229 -16.47 -5.30 32.76
C SER A 229 -17.44 -6.49 32.85
N LYS A 230 -18.44 -6.56 31.98
CA LYS A 230 -19.33 -7.72 31.84
C LYS A 230 -18.76 -8.89 31.04
N GLN A 231 -17.74 -8.64 30.21
CA GLN A 231 -17.05 -9.67 29.39
C GLN A 231 -15.73 -10.15 30.01
N VAL A 232 -15.21 -9.48 31.05
CA VAL A 232 -14.04 -9.90 31.81
C VAL A 232 -14.47 -10.96 32.84
N VAL A 233 -14.86 -12.11 32.34
CA VAL A 233 -14.78 -13.38 33.07
C VAL A 233 -13.75 -14.20 32.31
N ASP A 234 -12.64 -14.51 32.99
CA ASP A 234 -11.52 -15.34 32.54
C ASP A 234 -10.61 -14.79 31.41
N LYS A 235 -9.82 -13.76 31.71
CA LYS A 235 -8.40 -13.79 31.36
C LYS A 235 -7.62 -13.51 32.65
N ASP A 236 -6.94 -14.54 33.14
CA ASP A 236 -5.77 -14.32 34.00
C ASP A 236 -4.81 -13.42 33.19
N GLU A 237 -4.83 -12.10 33.43
CA GLU A 237 -3.83 -11.19 32.91
C GLU A 237 -2.52 -11.64 33.58
N GLU A 238 -1.69 -12.33 32.82
CA GLU A 238 -0.33 -12.66 33.23
C GLU A 238 0.37 -11.34 33.58
N VAL A 239 0.55 -11.06 34.87
CA VAL A 239 1.19 -9.83 35.35
C VAL A 239 2.63 -9.85 34.86
N ILE A 240 2.90 -9.13 33.80
CA ILE A 240 4.26 -9.04 33.22
C ILE A 240 5.15 -8.30 34.20
N PRO A 241 6.27 -8.90 34.65
CA PRO A 241 7.17 -8.25 35.58
C PRO A 241 7.68 -6.90 35.05
N PRO A 242 7.82 -5.85 35.91
CA PRO A 242 8.20 -4.50 35.45
C PRO A 242 9.55 -4.44 34.73
N ASN A 243 10.50 -5.31 35.07
CA ASN A 243 11.77 -5.43 34.35
C ASN A 243 11.59 -5.90 32.93
N VAL A 244 10.71 -6.87 32.65
CA VAL A 244 10.39 -7.34 31.30
C VAL A 244 9.73 -6.23 30.47
N VAL A 245 8.85 -5.43 31.09
CA VAL A 245 8.24 -4.26 30.42
C VAL A 245 9.32 -3.25 30.03
N LYS A 246 10.26 -2.94 30.97
CA LYS A 246 11.38 -2.02 30.71
C LYS A 246 12.27 -2.51 29.57
N ASP A 247 12.64 -3.80 29.58
CA ASP A 247 13.47 -4.39 28.51
C ASP A 247 12.77 -4.35 27.13
N ARG A 248 11.47 -4.66 27.09
CA ARG A 248 10.67 -4.55 25.87
C ARG A 248 10.60 -3.11 25.36
N LEU A 249 10.38 -2.14 26.23
CA LEU A 249 10.36 -0.71 25.87
C LEU A 249 11.72 -0.25 25.35
N PHE A 250 12.82 -0.70 25.95
CA PHE A 250 14.16 -0.39 25.45
C PHE A 250 14.38 -0.93 24.03
N VAL A 251 14.06 -2.20 23.78
CA VAL A 251 14.18 -2.81 22.44
C VAL A 251 13.33 -2.08 21.42
N VAL A 252 12.08 -1.75 21.76
CA VAL A 252 11.19 -0.99 20.88
C VAL A 252 11.77 0.39 20.58
N SER A 253 12.33 1.08 21.58
CA SER A 253 12.95 2.40 21.40
C SER A 253 14.15 2.34 20.45
N VAL A 254 15.02 1.35 20.59
CA VAL A 254 16.17 1.14 19.68
C VAL A 254 15.69 0.87 18.25
N LEU A 255 14.68 0.00 18.09
CA LEU A 255 14.11 -0.29 16.76
C LEU A 255 13.44 0.94 16.15
N MET A 256 12.76 1.79 16.94
CA MET A 256 12.18 3.05 16.47
C MET A 256 13.26 4.00 15.95
N ILE A 257 14.36 4.19 16.69
CA ILE A 257 15.47 5.04 16.24
C ILE A 257 16.08 4.50 14.95
N ALA A 258 16.34 3.19 14.86
CA ALA A 258 16.87 2.57 13.66
C ALA A 258 15.90 2.69 12.47
N SER A 259 14.57 2.65 12.71
CA SER A 259 13.55 2.85 11.69
C SER A 259 13.57 4.27 11.11
N ILE A 260 13.92 5.30 11.91
CA ILE A 260 14.07 6.66 11.41
C ILE A 260 15.12 6.71 10.30
N PHE A 261 16.29 6.10 10.52
CA PHE A 261 17.35 6.06 9.51
C PHE A 261 16.94 5.26 8.26
N PHE A 262 16.20 4.15 8.45
CA PHE A 262 15.67 3.39 7.33
C PHE A 262 14.71 4.23 6.48
N PHE A 263 13.73 4.88 7.09
CA PHE A 263 12.75 5.68 6.36
C PHE A 263 13.36 6.94 5.76
N LEU A 264 14.36 7.55 6.39
CA LEU A 264 15.12 8.66 5.82
C LEU A 264 15.75 8.28 4.47
N ALA A 265 16.31 7.08 4.38
CA ALA A 265 16.85 6.54 3.12
C ALA A 265 15.73 6.10 2.17
N PHE A 266 14.74 5.35 2.65
CA PHE A 266 13.65 4.79 1.83
C PHE A 266 12.82 5.88 1.13
N GLU A 267 12.51 6.98 1.81
CA GLU A 267 11.72 8.07 1.25
C GLU A 267 12.48 8.87 0.16
N GLN A 268 13.79 8.70 0.02
CA GLN A 268 14.52 9.28 -1.11
C GLN A 268 14.01 8.74 -2.46
N ALA A 269 13.37 7.57 -2.49
CA ALA A 269 12.81 6.99 -3.71
C ALA A 269 11.77 7.90 -4.39
N GLY A 270 10.90 8.57 -3.61
CA GLY A 270 9.91 9.52 -4.15
C GLY A 270 10.43 10.96 -4.22
N GLY A 271 11.61 11.24 -3.69
CA GLY A 271 12.24 12.55 -3.65
C GLY A 271 13.49 12.62 -4.54
N SER A 272 14.67 12.64 -3.92
CA SER A 272 15.95 12.87 -4.62
C SER A 272 16.25 11.84 -5.72
N LEU A 273 15.90 10.56 -5.52
CA LEU A 273 16.11 9.54 -6.57
C LEU A 273 15.19 9.74 -7.77
N SER A 274 13.98 10.28 -7.57
CA SER A 274 13.11 10.67 -8.70
C SER A 274 13.67 11.86 -9.46
N ILE A 275 14.25 12.85 -8.77
CA ILE A 275 14.96 13.97 -9.40
C ILE A 275 16.16 13.46 -10.20
N PHE A 276 16.96 12.58 -9.59
CA PHE A 276 18.10 11.97 -10.26
C PHE A 276 17.67 11.19 -11.52
N ALA A 277 16.62 10.39 -11.42
CA ALA A 277 16.09 9.65 -12.57
C ALA A 277 15.59 10.57 -13.68
N LYS A 278 15.02 11.75 -13.34
CA LYS A 278 14.55 12.73 -14.31
C LYS A 278 15.68 13.47 -15.01
N ASP A 279 16.67 13.94 -14.24
CA ASP A 279 17.64 14.91 -14.73
C ASP A 279 18.96 14.27 -15.21
N TYR A 280 19.32 13.09 -14.66
CA TYR A 280 20.64 12.48 -14.86
C TYR A 280 20.58 11.04 -15.44
N THR A 281 19.40 10.52 -15.77
CA THR A 281 19.27 9.17 -16.32
C THR A 281 18.86 9.22 -17.80
N GLN A 282 19.56 8.46 -18.66
CA GLN A 282 19.15 8.28 -20.06
C GLN A 282 17.84 7.48 -20.11
N ARG A 283 16.74 8.18 -20.37
CA ARG A 283 15.39 7.60 -20.39
C ARG A 283 14.82 7.38 -21.79
N VAL A 284 15.40 8.03 -22.79
CA VAL A 284 15.05 7.80 -24.19
C VAL A 284 15.84 6.60 -24.70
N LEU A 285 15.12 5.58 -25.15
CA LEU A 285 15.68 4.32 -25.61
C LEU A 285 15.46 4.16 -27.11
N GLU A 286 16.47 3.59 -27.81
CA GLU A 286 16.45 3.36 -29.23
C GLU A 286 16.74 1.90 -29.59
N GLY A 287 16.36 1.47 -30.79
CA GLY A 287 16.69 0.16 -31.34
C GLY A 287 16.25 -1.01 -30.46
N ASN A 288 17.16 -1.93 -30.22
CA ASN A 288 16.88 -3.15 -29.43
C ASN A 288 16.55 -2.84 -27.96
N ALA A 289 17.12 -1.77 -27.37
CA ALA A 289 16.82 -1.38 -26.01
C ALA A 289 15.36 -0.92 -25.86
N ALA A 290 14.86 -0.13 -26.81
CA ALA A 290 13.46 0.29 -26.85
C ALA A 290 12.51 -0.91 -26.99
N THR A 291 12.81 -1.82 -27.91
CA THR A 291 11.99 -3.04 -28.11
C THR A 291 11.98 -3.92 -26.85
N SER A 292 13.13 -4.15 -26.23
CA SER A 292 13.24 -4.93 -25.01
C SER A 292 12.45 -4.29 -23.86
N PHE A 293 12.55 -2.97 -23.71
CA PHE A 293 11.80 -2.23 -22.69
C PHE A 293 10.28 -2.38 -22.88
N LYS A 294 9.76 -2.22 -24.12
CA LYS A 294 8.33 -2.38 -24.41
C LYS A 294 7.80 -3.75 -23.98
N TRP A 295 8.55 -4.81 -24.26
CA TRP A 295 8.16 -6.16 -23.84
C TRP A 295 8.23 -6.37 -22.33
N ILE A 296 9.30 -5.86 -21.68
CA ILE A 296 9.43 -5.92 -20.22
C ILE A 296 8.30 -5.14 -19.55
N ASP A 297 8.02 -3.94 -20.01
CA ASP A 297 6.95 -3.09 -19.48
C ASP A 297 5.56 -3.71 -19.68
N ALA A 298 5.31 -4.34 -20.83
CA ALA A 298 4.07 -5.09 -21.09
C ALA A 298 3.94 -6.28 -20.14
N LEU A 299 5.00 -7.06 -19.93
CA LEU A 299 5.01 -8.18 -18.99
C LEU A 299 4.75 -7.70 -17.56
N LEU A 300 5.45 -6.64 -17.12
CA LEU A 300 5.29 -6.05 -15.80
C LEU A 300 3.90 -5.44 -15.60
N THR A 301 3.25 -4.98 -16.67
CA THR A 301 1.87 -4.48 -16.60
C THR A 301 0.86 -5.65 -16.47
N LEU A 302 0.97 -6.67 -17.31
CA LEU A 302 -0.04 -7.75 -17.39
C LEU A 302 0.10 -8.77 -16.27
N PHE A 303 1.32 -9.15 -15.90
CA PHE A 303 1.55 -10.24 -14.94
C PHE A 303 0.86 -9.99 -13.58
N PRO A 304 1.02 -8.84 -12.91
CA PRO A 304 0.32 -8.57 -11.64
C PRO A 304 -1.20 -8.54 -11.81
N ILE A 305 -1.71 -7.96 -12.90
CA ILE A 305 -3.15 -7.91 -13.17
C ILE A 305 -3.72 -9.32 -13.28
N VAL A 306 -3.06 -10.22 -14.01
CA VAL A 306 -3.49 -11.62 -14.14
C VAL A 306 -3.46 -12.34 -12.80
N VAL A 307 -2.37 -12.25 -12.06
CA VAL A 307 -2.22 -12.92 -10.76
C VAL A 307 -3.29 -12.49 -9.77
N VAL A 308 -3.50 -11.18 -9.64
CA VAL A 308 -4.50 -10.66 -8.69
C VAL A 308 -5.94 -10.94 -9.17
N THR A 309 -6.17 -10.99 -10.50
CA THR A 309 -7.46 -11.43 -11.05
C THR A 309 -7.79 -12.87 -10.68
N ILE A 310 -6.82 -13.79 -10.66
CA ILE A 310 -7.02 -15.16 -10.20
C ILE A 310 -7.49 -15.17 -8.73
N VAL A 311 -6.88 -14.36 -7.87
CA VAL A 311 -7.30 -14.21 -6.47
C VAL A 311 -8.74 -13.67 -6.38
N LEU A 312 -9.09 -12.67 -7.19
CA LEU A 312 -10.44 -12.11 -7.26
C LEU A 312 -11.47 -13.16 -7.69
N LEU A 313 -11.18 -13.93 -8.74
CA LEU A 313 -12.09 -14.98 -9.21
C LEU A 313 -12.28 -16.10 -8.16
N ALA A 314 -11.24 -16.46 -7.43
CA ALA A 314 -11.33 -17.39 -6.32
C ALA A 314 -12.23 -16.85 -5.18
N LEU A 315 -12.09 -15.56 -4.84
CA LEU A 315 -12.95 -14.88 -3.88
C LEU A 315 -14.40 -14.82 -4.37
N ALA A 316 -14.61 -14.36 -5.60
CA ALA A 316 -15.92 -14.24 -6.21
C ALA A 316 -16.70 -15.56 -6.18
N LYS A 317 -16.06 -16.66 -6.54
CA LYS A 317 -16.64 -18.02 -6.49
C LYS A 317 -17.18 -18.37 -5.10
N LYS A 318 -16.57 -17.85 -4.04
CA LYS A 318 -16.92 -18.18 -2.64
C LYS A 318 -18.00 -17.29 -2.05
N ILE A 319 -17.96 -15.98 -2.35
CA ILE A 319 -18.80 -15.00 -1.64
C ILE A 319 -19.78 -14.21 -2.51
N PHE A 320 -19.75 -14.37 -3.85
CA PHE A 320 -20.60 -13.58 -4.76
C PHE A 320 -22.09 -13.62 -4.39
N LYS A 321 -22.61 -14.82 -4.06
CA LYS A 321 -24.04 -14.98 -3.70
C LYS A 321 -24.44 -14.19 -2.44
N GLN A 322 -23.53 -14.03 -1.48
CA GLN A 322 -23.79 -13.35 -0.21
C GLN A 322 -23.45 -11.86 -0.24
N TYR A 323 -22.43 -11.48 -1.03
CA TYR A 323 -21.89 -10.11 -1.11
C TYR A 323 -21.71 -9.67 -2.57
N PRO A 324 -22.80 -9.63 -3.37
CA PRO A 324 -22.69 -9.38 -4.82
C PRO A 324 -22.10 -8.01 -5.12
N LEU A 325 -22.52 -6.94 -4.43
CA LEU A 325 -22.03 -5.59 -4.70
C LEU A 325 -20.51 -5.45 -4.42
N THR A 326 -20.02 -6.07 -3.34
CA THR A 326 -18.57 -6.11 -3.06
C THR A 326 -17.80 -6.67 -4.24
N ILE A 327 -18.24 -7.81 -4.77
CA ILE A 327 -17.57 -8.47 -5.89
C ILE A 327 -17.76 -7.68 -7.19
N ILE A 328 -18.94 -7.12 -7.44
CA ILE A 328 -19.21 -6.31 -8.64
C ILE A 328 -18.27 -5.10 -8.69
N PHE A 329 -18.13 -4.33 -7.60
CA PHE A 329 -17.22 -3.18 -7.59
C PHE A 329 -15.75 -3.60 -7.74
N THR A 330 -15.35 -4.73 -7.15
CA THR A 330 -14.01 -5.27 -7.35
C THR A 330 -13.80 -5.74 -8.80
N LEU A 331 -14.77 -6.40 -9.42
CA LEU A 331 -14.70 -6.80 -10.84
C LEU A 331 -14.64 -5.58 -11.78
N LEU A 332 -15.44 -4.55 -11.51
CA LEU A 332 -15.42 -3.31 -12.28
C LEU A 332 -14.06 -2.62 -12.20
N SER A 333 -13.47 -2.54 -11.01
CA SER A 333 -12.14 -1.97 -10.86
C SER A 333 -11.07 -2.79 -11.62
N PHE A 334 -11.16 -4.13 -11.60
CA PHE A 334 -10.24 -4.98 -12.35
C PHE A 334 -10.44 -4.93 -13.87
N ALA A 335 -11.68 -4.82 -14.32
CA ALA A 335 -11.97 -4.59 -15.75
C ALA A 335 -11.38 -3.24 -16.21
N SER A 336 -11.54 -2.19 -15.38
CA SER A 336 -10.99 -0.87 -15.68
C SER A 336 -9.47 -0.87 -15.74
N ILE A 337 -8.79 -1.52 -14.76
CA ILE A 337 -7.33 -1.58 -14.75
C ILE A 337 -6.77 -2.44 -15.89
N ALA A 338 -7.46 -3.53 -16.26
CA ALA A 338 -7.09 -4.36 -17.38
C ALA A 338 -7.22 -3.58 -18.70
N ALA A 339 -8.34 -2.89 -18.91
CA ALA A 339 -8.56 -2.05 -20.08
C ALA A 339 -7.48 -0.95 -20.20
N LEU A 340 -7.17 -0.29 -19.09
CA LEU A 340 -6.11 0.72 -19.02
C LEU A 340 -4.71 0.11 -19.30
N GLY A 341 -4.43 -1.06 -18.76
CA GLY A 341 -3.18 -1.77 -19.01
C GLY A 341 -2.99 -2.14 -20.48
N PHE A 342 -4.03 -2.67 -21.12
CA PHE A 342 -4.00 -2.98 -22.56
C PHE A 342 -3.84 -1.72 -23.41
N TRP A 343 -4.59 -0.66 -23.11
CA TRP A 343 -4.47 0.62 -23.80
C TRP A 343 -3.05 1.23 -23.66
N LYS A 344 -2.45 1.17 -22.45
CA LYS A 344 -1.08 1.61 -22.21
C LYS A 344 -0.09 0.84 -23.07
N ILE A 345 -0.21 -0.49 -23.12
CA ILE A 345 0.67 -1.36 -23.89
C ILE A 345 0.55 -1.05 -25.39
N GLU A 346 -0.68 -0.99 -25.91
CA GLU A 346 -0.93 -0.64 -27.33
C GLU A 346 -0.27 0.70 -27.67
N ARG A 347 -0.46 1.71 -26.83
CA ARG A 347 0.13 3.04 -27.02
C ARG A 347 1.66 3.00 -27.02
N GLU A 348 2.30 2.25 -26.12
CA GLU A 348 3.75 2.11 -26.08
C GLU A 348 4.28 1.40 -27.34
N PHE A 349 3.61 0.36 -27.81
CA PHE A 349 4.04 -0.35 -29.02
C PHE A 349 3.85 0.46 -30.30
N THR A 350 2.88 1.35 -30.35
CA THR A 350 2.62 2.24 -31.49
C THR A 350 3.42 3.54 -31.44
N SER A 351 4.02 3.87 -30.29
CA SER A 351 4.84 5.09 -30.13
C SER A 351 6.14 4.99 -30.95
N LEU A 352 6.47 6.08 -31.64
CA LEU A 352 7.73 6.22 -32.39
C LEU A 352 8.94 6.39 -31.48
N GLU A 353 8.74 7.07 -30.36
CA GLU A 353 9.77 7.29 -29.34
C GLU A 353 9.45 6.47 -28.09
N THR A 354 10.47 5.84 -27.52
CA THR A 354 10.38 5.08 -26.27
C THR A 354 11.11 5.83 -25.18
N GLU A 355 10.35 6.54 -24.35
CA GLU A 355 10.89 7.23 -23.17
C GLU A 355 10.33 6.59 -21.90
N VAL A 356 11.23 6.10 -21.04
CA VAL A 356 10.88 5.55 -19.72
C VAL A 356 10.40 6.68 -18.82
N THR A 357 9.20 6.52 -18.22
CA THR A 357 8.69 7.50 -17.24
C THR A 357 9.54 7.49 -15.98
N VAL A 358 9.65 8.63 -15.30
CA VAL A 358 10.38 8.72 -14.02
C VAL A 358 9.74 7.84 -12.95
N SER A 359 8.43 7.81 -12.93
CA SER A 359 7.63 6.97 -12.02
C SER A 359 7.88 5.46 -12.21
N TRP A 360 8.32 5.04 -13.39
CA TRP A 360 8.64 3.63 -13.66
C TRP A 360 9.75 3.11 -12.74
N PHE A 361 10.74 3.93 -12.39
CA PHE A 361 11.80 3.50 -11.47
C PHE A 361 11.29 3.19 -10.07
N GLN A 362 10.17 3.76 -9.66
CA GLN A 362 9.58 3.52 -8.33
C GLN A 362 8.90 2.14 -8.21
N ILE A 363 8.55 1.49 -9.34
CA ILE A 363 7.97 0.14 -9.30
C ILE A 363 8.99 -0.93 -8.86
N LEU A 364 10.28 -0.67 -9.07
CA LEU A 364 11.36 -1.65 -8.81
C LEU A 364 11.37 -2.12 -7.37
N ASN A 365 11.09 -1.26 -6.41
CA ASN A 365 11.02 -1.62 -5.00
C ASN A 365 9.96 -2.71 -4.77
N ALA A 366 8.70 -2.44 -5.16
CA ALA A 366 7.61 -3.39 -4.99
C ALA A 366 7.84 -4.68 -5.80
N PHE A 367 8.41 -4.58 -7.00
CA PHE A 367 8.77 -5.72 -7.83
C PHE A 367 9.76 -6.65 -7.12
N PHE A 368 10.87 -6.11 -6.62
CA PHE A 368 11.89 -6.91 -5.95
C PHE A 368 11.41 -7.50 -4.62
N ILE A 369 10.54 -6.79 -3.88
CA ILE A 369 9.92 -7.34 -2.68
C ILE A 369 9.12 -8.60 -3.04
N VAL A 370 8.24 -8.53 -4.03
CA VAL A 370 7.41 -9.67 -4.43
C VAL A 370 8.28 -10.83 -4.96
N MET A 371 9.28 -10.53 -5.77
CA MET A 371 10.17 -11.52 -6.37
C MET A 371 11.02 -12.25 -5.33
N PHE A 372 11.59 -11.52 -4.37
CA PHE A 372 12.54 -12.11 -3.41
C PHE A 372 11.90 -12.58 -2.10
N ALA A 373 10.66 -12.17 -1.77
CA ALA A 373 10.02 -12.55 -0.52
C ALA A 373 10.03 -14.06 -0.27
N SER A 374 9.65 -14.86 -1.28
CA SER A 374 9.63 -16.33 -1.18
C SER A 374 11.02 -16.92 -1.06
N ALA A 375 12.03 -16.33 -1.71
CA ALA A 375 13.41 -16.78 -1.63
C ALA A 375 13.99 -16.54 -0.22
N PHE A 376 13.77 -15.34 0.32
CA PHE A 376 14.18 -15.01 1.69
C PHE A 376 13.44 -15.83 2.75
N SER A 377 12.13 -16.08 2.57
CA SER A 377 11.37 -16.97 3.46
C SER A 377 12.00 -18.36 3.52
N LYS A 378 12.27 -18.98 2.36
CA LYS A 378 12.93 -20.27 2.29
C LYS A 378 14.34 -20.30 2.87
N LEU A 379 15.12 -19.22 2.64
CA LEU A 379 16.45 -19.04 3.22
C LEU A 379 16.40 -19.08 4.74
N TRP A 380 15.47 -18.32 5.33
CA TRP A 380 15.31 -18.23 6.78
C TRP A 380 14.73 -19.50 7.40
N GLU A 381 13.81 -20.18 6.72
CA GLU A 381 13.23 -21.43 7.22
C GLU A 381 14.22 -22.62 7.20
N LYS A 382 15.04 -22.71 6.13
CA LYS A 382 15.81 -23.93 5.87
C LYS A 382 17.31 -23.80 6.17
N TYR A 383 17.89 -22.63 6.01
CA TYR A 383 19.35 -22.50 5.98
C TYR A 383 19.89 -21.61 7.10
N TRP A 384 19.27 -20.48 7.33
CA TRP A 384 19.77 -19.51 8.30
C TRP A 384 18.65 -18.59 8.79
N ASN A 385 18.31 -18.69 10.08
CA ASN A 385 17.24 -17.89 10.68
C ASN A 385 17.80 -16.95 11.77
N PRO A 386 18.38 -15.80 11.42
CA PRO A 386 18.87 -14.86 12.41
C PRO A 386 17.72 -14.23 13.19
N SER A 387 18.04 -13.71 14.38
CA SER A 387 17.06 -13.00 15.20
C SER A 387 16.48 -11.78 14.48
N GLY A 388 15.28 -11.35 14.88
CA GLY A 388 14.61 -10.18 14.30
C GLY A 388 15.49 -8.93 14.22
N PRO A 389 16.19 -8.51 15.31
CA PRO A 389 17.12 -7.39 15.28
C PRO A 389 18.26 -7.54 14.25
N ILE A 390 18.80 -8.75 14.07
CA ILE A 390 19.86 -8.99 13.06
C ILE A 390 19.30 -8.85 11.66
N LYS A 391 18.11 -9.39 11.36
CA LYS A 391 17.43 -9.20 10.06
C LYS A 391 17.23 -7.72 9.74
N PHE A 392 16.80 -6.96 10.76
CA PHE A 392 16.62 -5.52 10.64
C PHE A 392 17.94 -4.77 10.36
N ALA A 393 19.00 -5.09 11.10
CA ALA A 393 20.33 -4.50 10.89
C ALA A 393 20.89 -4.81 9.51
N MET A 394 20.71 -6.05 9.02
CA MET A 394 21.11 -6.43 7.66
C MET A 394 20.36 -5.62 6.60
N GLY A 395 19.05 -5.42 6.78
CA GLY A 395 18.25 -4.58 5.88
C GLY A 395 18.77 -3.14 5.84
N LEU A 396 19.05 -2.55 7.00
CA LEU A 396 19.58 -1.20 7.10
C LEU A 396 20.98 -1.08 6.46
N PHE A 397 21.85 -2.08 6.67
CA PHE A 397 23.16 -2.14 6.03
C PHE A 397 23.06 -2.20 4.50
N LEU A 398 22.16 -3.04 3.96
CA LEU A 398 21.95 -3.16 2.52
C LEU A 398 21.42 -1.85 1.91
N VAL A 399 20.53 -1.16 2.60
CA VAL A 399 20.05 0.17 2.17
C VAL A 399 21.22 1.17 2.14
N GLY A 400 22.05 1.24 3.19
CA GLY A 400 23.24 2.11 3.20
C GLY A 400 24.20 1.78 2.05
N PHE A 401 24.47 0.50 1.83
CA PHE A 401 25.32 0.04 0.73
C PHE A 401 24.76 0.43 -0.65
N SER A 402 23.44 0.34 -0.85
CA SER A 402 22.81 0.74 -2.11
C SER A 402 23.06 2.21 -2.44
N PHE A 403 23.04 3.11 -1.45
CA PHE A 403 23.36 4.53 -1.65
C PHE A 403 24.83 4.77 -1.99
N ILE A 404 25.76 3.97 -1.46
CA ILE A 404 27.17 4.02 -1.86
C ILE A 404 27.31 3.67 -3.36
N VAL A 405 26.61 2.64 -3.83
CA VAL A 405 26.61 2.24 -5.25
C VAL A 405 26.04 3.36 -6.13
N VAL A 406 24.92 3.98 -5.71
CA VAL A 406 24.33 5.12 -6.45
C VAL A 406 25.31 6.31 -6.46
N ALA A 407 25.92 6.65 -5.33
CA ALA A 407 26.88 7.75 -5.23
C ALA A 407 28.11 7.51 -6.11
N TYR A 408 28.61 6.27 -6.17
CA TYR A 408 29.71 5.90 -7.07
C TYR A 408 29.30 6.04 -8.54
N GLY A 409 28.12 5.56 -8.92
CA GLY A 409 27.58 5.72 -10.28
C GLY A 409 27.38 7.18 -10.69
N ALA A 410 27.07 8.06 -9.72
CA ALA A 410 26.90 9.49 -9.95
C ALA A 410 28.21 10.30 -9.93
N SER A 411 29.35 9.70 -9.58
CA SER A 411 30.63 10.41 -9.42
C SER A 411 31.24 10.95 -10.71
N GLY A 412 30.66 10.65 -11.87
CA GLY A 412 31.08 11.13 -13.19
C GLY A 412 30.13 12.14 -13.85
N ILE A 413 29.11 12.62 -13.11
CA ILE A 413 28.06 13.51 -13.61
C ILE A 413 28.31 14.96 -13.17
#